data_851b5cc96754be8a5b6da10aef4e6ab5
#
_entry.id   851b5cc96754be8a5b6da10aef4e6ab5
#
_cell.length_a   1.000
_cell.length_b   1.000
_cell.length_c   1.000
_cell.angle_alpha   90.00
_cell.angle_beta   90.00
_cell.angle_gamma   90.00
#
_symmetry.space_group_name_H-M   'P 1'
#
loop_
_entity.id
_entity.type
_entity.pdbx_description
1 polymer ?
#
loop_
_entity_poly.entity_id
_entity_poly.type
_entity_poly.pdbx_seq_one_letter_code
_entity_poly.pdbx_strand_id
1 'polypeptide(L)'
;MRVLIDNRQLKINIDDKIESAINESIKACLQVENRDLNYEVSVSFVDNDEIKQLNKEYRNVDKPTDVLSFPLDDYDFNTEHYILGDIIISTDKVIEQATEFGHSILREIIYLTVHSMFHLLGYDHMNDDDKKIMREKEKIALKEIGVFRT
;
A
#
# COMPACT_ATOMS: atom_id res chain seq x y z
N MET A 1 -0.90 -2.14 16.40
CA MET A 1 -0.95 -2.23 14.93
C MET A 1 -0.83 -3.68 14.51
N ARG A 2 -1.64 -4.10 13.58
CA ARG A 2 -1.64 -5.46 13.05
C ARG A 2 -1.61 -5.41 11.53
N VAL A 3 -0.57 -5.99 10.93
CA VAL A 3 -0.42 -6.08 9.48
C VAL A 3 -0.45 -7.54 9.07
N LEU A 4 -1.40 -7.89 8.21
CA LEU A 4 -1.55 -9.24 7.67
C LEU A 4 -1.00 -9.23 6.25
N ILE A 5 -0.10 -10.16 5.94
CA ILE A 5 0.50 -10.25 4.60
C ILE A 5 0.09 -11.58 3.98
N ASP A 6 -0.53 -11.49 2.79
CA ASP A 6 -0.93 -12.64 2.00
C ASP A 6 -0.14 -12.64 0.69
N ASN A 7 0.77 -13.61 0.55
CA ASN A 7 1.60 -13.72 -0.64
C ASN A 7 1.02 -14.80 -1.58
N ARG A 8 0.45 -14.35 -2.71
CA ARG A 8 -0.23 -15.19 -3.69
C ARG A 8 0.52 -15.23 -5.03
N GLN A 9 1.85 -15.08 -5.00
CA GLN A 9 2.67 -15.02 -6.22
C GLN A 9 4.06 -15.61 -5.96
N LEU A 10 4.83 -15.86 -7.01
CA LEU A 10 6.14 -16.50 -6.93
C LEU A 10 7.29 -15.67 -7.52
N LYS A 11 7.01 -14.46 -8.05
CA LYS A 11 8.02 -13.66 -8.75
C LYS A 11 8.93 -12.86 -7.82
N ILE A 12 8.39 -12.40 -6.69
CA ILE A 12 9.16 -11.69 -5.67
C ILE A 12 9.14 -12.52 -4.40
N ASN A 13 10.33 -12.73 -3.83
CA ASN A 13 10.44 -13.35 -2.50
C ASN A 13 10.09 -12.30 -1.44
N ILE A 14 8.95 -12.46 -0.79
CA ILE A 14 8.51 -11.56 0.28
C ILE A 14 9.19 -12.00 1.58
N ASP A 15 10.41 -11.51 1.77
CA ASP A 15 11.25 -11.84 2.92
C ASP A 15 10.96 -10.94 4.14
N ASP A 16 11.67 -11.18 5.23
CA ASP A 16 11.51 -10.42 6.47
C ASP A 16 11.81 -8.93 6.27
N LYS A 17 12.74 -8.59 5.39
CA LYS A 17 13.09 -7.21 5.09
C LYS A 17 11.94 -6.47 4.43
N ILE A 18 11.26 -7.10 3.49
CA ILE A 18 10.08 -6.52 2.83
C ILE A 18 8.93 -6.40 3.83
N GLU A 19 8.68 -7.44 4.63
CA GLU A 19 7.62 -7.40 5.64
C GLU A 19 7.86 -6.29 6.68
N SER A 20 9.09 -6.15 7.14
CA SER A 20 9.49 -5.09 8.06
C SER A 20 9.28 -3.70 7.45
N ALA A 21 9.66 -3.52 6.18
CA ALA A 21 9.49 -2.26 5.48
C ALA A 21 8.00 -1.90 5.31
N ILE A 22 7.15 -2.88 5.03
CA ILE A 22 5.69 -2.67 4.95
C ILE A 22 5.14 -2.23 6.31
N ASN A 23 5.53 -2.88 7.39
CA ASN A 23 5.11 -2.51 8.74
C ASN A 23 5.52 -1.07 9.08
N GLU A 24 6.77 -0.71 8.80
CA GLU A 24 7.27 0.65 9.02
C GLU A 24 6.54 1.69 8.18
N SER A 25 6.23 1.35 6.93
CA SER A 25 5.50 2.24 6.01
C SER A 25 4.08 2.53 6.52
N ILE A 26 3.37 1.51 6.95
CA ILE A 26 2.01 1.65 7.48
C ILE A 26 2.04 2.47 8.78
N LYS A 27 2.98 2.16 9.67
CA LYS A 27 3.15 2.90 10.92
C LYS A 27 3.44 4.38 10.67
N ALA A 28 4.33 4.69 9.73
CA ALA A 28 4.69 6.07 9.38
C ALA A 28 3.46 6.84 8.88
N CYS A 29 2.63 6.23 8.04
CA CYS A 29 1.41 6.87 7.54
C CYS A 29 0.42 7.17 8.66
N LEU A 30 0.22 6.24 9.58
CA LEU A 30 -0.66 6.43 10.75
C LEU A 30 -0.13 7.58 11.64
N GLN A 31 1.17 7.64 11.84
CA GLN A 31 1.81 8.71 12.65
C GLN A 31 1.69 10.07 11.98
N VAL A 32 1.84 10.16 10.67
CA VAL A 32 1.65 11.42 9.92
C VAL A 32 0.23 11.96 10.12
N GLU A 33 -0.75 11.08 10.23
CA GLU A 33 -2.15 11.44 10.43
C GLU A 33 -2.54 11.56 11.91
N ASN A 34 -1.58 11.48 12.82
CA ASN A 34 -1.82 11.51 14.27
C ASN A 34 -2.85 10.46 14.71
N ARG A 35 -2.86 9.30 14.04
CA ARG A 35 -3.69 8.17 14.42
C ARG A 35 -2.95 7.33 15.45
N ASP A 36 -3.68 6.66 16.35
CA ASP A 36 -3.08 5.66 17.20
C ASP A 36 -2.72 4.40 16.37
N LEU A 37 -2.06 3.44 16.99
CA LEU A 37 -1.63 2.24 16.27
C LEU A 37 -2.61 1.06 16.43
N ASN A 38 -3.85 1.33 16.83
CA ASN A 38 -4.87 0.30 17.02
C ASN A 38 -5.61 -0.04 15.72
N TYR A 39 -4.85 -0.18 14.63
CA TYR A 39 -5.37 -0.45 13.29
C TYR A 39 -4.85 -1.77 12.75
N GLU A 40 -5.69 -2.43 11.96
CA GLU A 40 -5.35 -3.60 11.16
C GLU A 40 -5.40 -3.24 9.68
N VAL A 41 -4.38 -3.66 8.94
CA VAL A 41 -4.30 -3.50 7.48
C VAL A 41 -3.86 -4.82 6.88
N SER A 42 -4.52 -5.25 5.82
CA SER A 42 -4.16 -6.44 5.06
C SER A 42 -3.45 -6.03 3.77
N VAL A 43 -2.32 -6.67 3.48
CA VAL A 43 -1.54 -6.43 2.25
C VAL A 43 -1.40 -7.75 1.51
N SER A 44 -1.92 -7.81 0.29
CA SER A 44 -1.83 -8.99 -0.56
C SER A 44 -0.92 -8.71 -1.75
N PHE A 45 -0.05 -9.68 -2.07
CA PHE A 45 0.78 -9.67 -3.27
C PHE A 45 0.23 -10.66 -4.27
N VAL A 46 -0.10 -10.17 -5.46
CA VAL A 46 -0.74 -10.96 -6.53
C VAL A 46 0.00 -10.72 -7.84
N ASP A 47 -0.33 -11.51 -8.87
CA ASP A 47 0.15 -11.27 -10.24
C ASP A 47 -0.80 -10.36 -11.02
N ASN A 48 -0.40 -10.02 -12.27
CA ASN A 48 -1.21 -9.16 -13.13
C ASN A 48 -2.59 -9.77 -13.46
N ASP A 49 -2.67 -11.07 -13.62
CA ASP A 49 -3.94 -11.72 -13.97
C ASP A 49 -4.94 -11.58 -12.85
N GLU A 50 -4.51 -11.81 -11.63
CA GLU A 50 -5.39 -11.71 -10.46
C GLU A 50 -5.82 -10.27 -10.21
N ILE A 51 -4.89 -9.31 -10.25
CA ILE A 51 -5.27 -7.90 -10.00
C ILE A 51 -6.16 -7.34 -11.10
N LYS A 52 -6.00 -7.81 -12.34
CA LYS A 52 -6.90 -7.49 -13.45
C LYS A 52 -8.31 -7.95 -13.16
N GLN A 53 -8.48 -9.19 -12.69
CA GLN A 53 -9.79 -9.73 -12.31
C GLN A 53 -10.43 -8.92 -11.17
N LEU A 54 -9.66 -8.58 -10.15
CA LEU A 54 -10.15 -7.78 -9.04
C LEU A 54 -10.53 -6.36 -9.47
N ASN A 55 -9.75 -5.76 -10.34
CA ASN A 55 -10.03 -4.44 -10.88
C ASN A 55 -11.31 -4.43 -11.71
N LYS A 56 -11.52 -5.48 -12.51
CA LYS A 56 -12.74 -5.66 -13.30
C LYS A 56 -13.95 -5.85 -12.40
N GLU A 57 -13.84 -6.73 -11.41
CA GLU A 57 -14.95 -7.08 -10.52
C GLU A 57 -15.39 -5.91 -9.64
N TYR A 58 -14.44 -5.19 -9.03
CA TYR A 58 -14.74 -4.17 -8.03
C TYR A 58 -14.75 -2.75 -8.55
N ARG A 59 -14.08 -2.46 -9.67
CA ARG A 59 -13.97 -1.12 -10.24
C ARG A 59 -14.47 -1.03 -11.68
N ASN A 60 -14.89 -2.14 -12.26
CA ASN A 60 -15.34 -2.22 -13.64
C ASN A 60 -14.29 -1.79 -14.68
N VAL A 61 -13.02 -2.02 -14.37
CA VAL A 61 -11.87 -1.72 -15.24
C VAL A 61 -11.20 -3.04 -15.60
N ASP A 62 -11.29 -3.44 -16.87
CA ASP A 62 -10.78 -4.73 -17.35
C ASP A 62 -9.32 -4.62 -17.80
N LYS A 63 -8.45 -4.28 -16.86
CA LYS A 63 -6.99 -4.24 -17.08
C LYS A 63 -6.24 -4.30 -15.75
N PRO A 64 -4.96 -4.73 -15.76
CA PRO A 64 -4.16 -4.73 -14.55
C PRO A 64 -3.83 -3.31 -14.12
N THR A 65 -3.56 -3.15 -12.83
CA THR A 65 -3.06 -1.92 -12.22
C THR A 65 -1.92 -2.30 -11.27
N ASP A 66 -1.22 -1.32 -10.73
CA ASP A 66 -0.12 -1.56 -9.79
C ASP A 66 -0.63 -1.88 -8.38
N VAL A 67 -1.62 -1.15 -7.91
CA VAL A 67 -2.18 -1.33 -6.57
C VAL A 67 -3.67 -1.03 -6.54
N LEU A 68 -4.39 -1.77 -5.71
CA LEU A 68 -5.79 -1.50 -5.38
C LEU A 68 -5.91 -1.25 -3.89
N SER A 69 -6.72 -0.28 -3.52
CA SER A 69 -6.99 0.10 -2.14
C SER A 69 -8.48 -0.05 -1.87
N PHE A 70 -8.83 -0.90 -0.89
CA PHE A 70 -10.22 -1.13 -0.50
C PHE A 70 -10.43 -0.69 0.93
N PRO A 71 -10.92 0.56 1.17
CA PRO A 71 -11.19 1.03 2.51
C PRO A 71 -12.29 0.18 3.16
N LEU A 72 -12.03 -0.23 4.40
CA LEU A 72 -13.01 -0.84 5.28
C LEU A 72 -13.08 0.04 6.52
N ASP A 73 -14.24 0.23 7.07
CA ASP A 73 -14.40 1.03 8.28
C ASP A 73 -15.15 0.15 9.29
N ASP A 74 -14.43 -0.81 9.83
CA ASP A 74 -14.98 -1.83 10.71
C ASP A 74 -14.13 -1.97 11.96
N TYR A 75 -14.64 -2.70 12.95
CA TYR A 75 -13.95 -2.94 14.20
C TYR A 75 -14.04 -4.43 14.53
N ASP A 76 -12.88 -5.05 14.79
CA ASP A 76 -12.79 -6.44 15.19
C ASP A 76 -12.74 -6.52 16.72
N PHE A 77 -13.85 -6.96 17.33
CA PHE A 77 -13.96 -7.10 18.77
C PHE A 77 -13.06 -8.19 19.37
N ASN A 78 -12.62 -9.15 18.55
CA ASN A 78 -11.73 -10.22 19.01
C ASN A 78 -10.28 -9.73 19.17
N THR A 79 -9.81 -8.89 18.24
CA THR A 79 -8.45 -8.34 18.26
C THR A 79 -8.38 -6.94 18.85
N GLU A 80 -9.53 -6.29 19.04
CA GLU A 80 -9.65 -4.91 19.50
C GLU A 80 -8.94 -3.91 18.56
N HIS A 81 -8.99 -4.18 17.24
CA HIS A 81 -8.41 -3.32 16.22
C HIS A 81 -9.48 -2.77 15.27
N TYR A 82 -9.29 -1.53 14.83
CA TYR A 82 -10.03 -0.98 13.71
C TYR A 82 -9.45 -1.53 12.41
N ILE A 83 -10.30 -2.10 11.57
CA ILE A 83 -9.89 -2.61 10.26
C ILE A 83 -9.93 -1.45 9.28
N LEU A 84 -8.76 -0.98 8.87
CA LEU A 84 -8.64 0.18 7.97
C LEU A 84 -8.95 -0.20 6.52
N GLY A 85 -8.46 -1.34 6.07
CA GLY A 85 -8.75 -1.81 4.72
C GLY A 85 -7.73 -2.79 4.18
N ASP A 86 -7.88 -3.06 2.88
CA ASP A 86 -7.04 -4.00 2.14
C ASP A 86 -6.23 -3.25 1.07
N ILE A 87 -4.96 -3.59 0.99
CA ILE A 87 -4.03 -3.15 -0.06
C ILE A 87 -3.68 -4.37 -0.88
N ILE A 88 -3.83 -4.27 -2.20
CA ILE A 88 -3.48 -5.37 -3.12
C ILE A 88 -2.46 -4.84 -4.13
N ILE A 89 -1.29 -5.46 -4.17
CA ILE A 89 -0.14 -5.02 -4.97
C ILE A 89 0.17 -6.07 -6.04
N SER A 90 0.29 -5.62 -7.30
CA SER A 90 0.78 -6.48 -8.38
C SER A 90 2.30 -6.54 -8.38
N THR A 91 2.85 -7.73 -8.16
CA THR A 91 4.31 -7.94 -8.22
C THR A 91 4.86 -7.76 -9.63
N ASP A 92 4.09 -8.09 -10.66
CA ASP A 92 4.48 -7.83 -12.05
C ASP A 92 4.70 -6.33 -12.28
N LYS A 93 3.78 -5.50 -11.80
CA LYS A 93 3.88 -4.05 -11.91
C LYS A 93 5.00 -3.46 -11.05
N VAL A 94 5.23 -4.03 -9.88
CA VAL A 94 6.37 -3.63 -9.04
C VAL A 94 7.69 -3.80 -9.78
N ILE A 95 7.91 -4.96 -10.40
CA ILE A 95 9.13 -5.25 -11.16
C ILE A 95 9.25 -4.30 -12.36
N GLU A 96 8.18 -4.13 -13.10
CA GLU A 96 8.12 -3.24 -14.27
C GLU A 96 8.45 -1.79 -13.90
N GLN A 97 7.81 -1.25 -12.88
CA GLN A 97 7.98 0.13 -12.45
C GLN A 97 9.33 0.38 -11.78
N ALA A 98 9.83 -0.56 -10.99
CA ALA A 98 11.17 -0.48 -10.41
C ALA A 98 12.24 -0.39 -11.51
N THR A 99 12.11 -1.19 -12.55
CA THR A 99 13.01 -1.16 -13.71
C THR A 99 12.89 0.15 -14.48
N GLU A 100 11.66 0.58 -14.76
CA GLU A 100 11.40 1.82 -15.52
C GLU A 100 11.95 3.06 -14.81
N PHE A 101 11.72 3.17 -13.51
CA PHE A 101 12.14 4.34 -12.71
C PHE A 101 13.56 4.22 -12.14
N GLY A 102 14.23 3.10 -12.37
CA GLY A 102 15.62 2.91 -11.95
C GLY A 102 15.82 2.83 -10.45
N HIS A 103 14.89 2.25 -9.71
CA HIS A 103 15.05 2.03 -8.27
C HIS A 103 14.76 0.59 -7.87
N SER A 104 14.99 0.26 -6.59
CA SER A 104 14.84 -1.09 -6.10
C SER A 104 13.38 -1.55 -6.02
N ILE A 105 13.19 -2.87 -6.04
CA ILE A 105 11.88 -3.50 -5.79
C ILE A 105 11.34 -3.09 -4.42
N LEU A 106 12.21 -3.07 -3.40
CA LEU A 106 11.83 -2.66 -2.05
C LEU A 106 11.28 -1.23 -2.02
N ARG A 107 11.96 -0.30 -2.68
CA ARG A 107 11.50 1.09 -2.78
C ARG A 107 10.14 1.21 -3.44
N GLU A 108 9.91 0.45 -4.52
CA GLU A 108 8.61 0.47 -5.21
C GLU A 108 7.50 -0.07 -4.31
N ILE A 109 7.73 -1.16 -3.60
CA ILE A 109 6.76 -1.72 -2.64
C ILE A 109 6.45 -0.69 -1.54
N ILE A 110 7.46 -0.04 -0.99
CA ILE A 110 7.28 1.00 0.03
C ILE A 110 6.42 2.14 -0.52
N TYR A 111 6.74 2.62 -1.72
CA TYR A 111 5.98 3.71 -2.35
C TYR A 111 4.52 3.34 -2.56
N LEU A 112 4.24 2.16 -3.11
CA LEU A 112 2.87 1.71 -3.36
C LEU A 112 2.10 1.49 -2.05
N THR A 113 2.76 1.00 -1.01
CA THR A 113 2.16 0.82 0.32
C THR A 113 1.78 2.17 0.92
N VAL A 114 2.68 3.15 0.88
CA VAL A 114 2.43 4.50 1.39
C VAL A 114 1.29 5.17 0.62
N HIS A 115 1.34 5.11 -0.71
CA HIS A 115 0.31 5.67 -1.57
C HIS A 115 -1.07 5.09 -1.26
N SER A 116 -1.15 3.77 -1.16
CA SER A 116 -2.38 3.06 -0.84
C SER A 116 -2.89 3.39 0.56
N MET A 117 -1.99 3.51 1.54
CA MET A 117 -2.37 3.87 2.91
C MET A 117 -3.09 5.21 2.96
N PHE A 118 -2.60 6.23 2.23
CA PHE A 118 -3.28 7.52 2.22
C PHE A 118 -4.64 7.46 1.53
N HIS A 119 -4.83 6.58 0.55
CA HIS A 119 -6.17 6.30 0.03
C HIS A 119 -7.08 5.68 1.11
N LEU A 120 -6.59 4.71 1.86
CA LEU A 120 -7.35 4.11 2.96
C LEU A 120 -7.69 5.14 4.04
N LEU A 121 -6.82 6.12 4.26
CA LEU A 121 -7.02 7.19 5.24
C LEU A 121 -7.91 8.33 4.73
N GLY A 122 -8.43 8.22 3.51
CA GLY A 122 -9.42 9.13 2.96
C GLY A 122 -8.90 10.18 1.99
N TYR A 123 -7.62 10.12 1.63
CA TYR A 123 -7.07 11.02 0.60
C TYR A 123 -7.33 10.47 -0.79
N ASP A 124 -7.49 11.38 -1.74
CA ASP A 124 -7.72 11.02 -3.14
C ASP A 124 -6.90 11.95 -4.04
N HIS A 125 -6.84 11.62 -5.34
CA HIS A 125 -6.13 12.41 -6.33
C HIS A 125 -7.05 12.76 -7.52
N MET A 126 -8.30 13.10 -7.22
CA MET A 126 -9.33 13.42 -8.22
C MET A 126 -9.09 14.76 -8.93
N ASN A 127 -8.48 15.73 -8.23
CA ASN A 127 -8.15 17.04 -8.80
C ASN A 127 -6.73 17.44 -8.38
N ASP A 128 -6.25 18.57 -8.93
CA ASP A 128 -4.87 19.01 -8.70
C ASP A 128 -4.58 19.34 -7.23
N ASP A 129 -5.54 19.94 -6.53
CA ASP A 129 -5.39 20.28 -5.11
C ASP A 129 -5.31 19.01 -4.25
N ASP A 130 -6.16 18.03 -4.51
CA ASP A 130 -6.16 16.75 -3.81
C ASP A 130 -4.85 15.99 -4.05
N LYS A 131 -4.37 15.96 -5.30
CA LYS A 131 -3.09 15.35 -5.65
C LYS A 131 -1.94 15.99 -4.89
N LYS A 132 -1.92 17.30 -4.78
CA LYS A 132 -0.86 18.03 -4.09
C LYS A 132 -0.83 17.68 -2.61
N ILE A 133 -1.97 17.68 -1.96
CA ILE A 133 -2.10 17.34 -0.54
C ILE A 133 -1.62 15.91 -0.30
N MET A 134 -2.08 14.97 -1.11
CA MET A 134 -1.71 13.56 -0.99
C MET A 134 -0.19 13.37 -1.19
N ARG A 135 0.40 14.02 -2.18
CA ARG A 135 1.85 13.96 -2.44
C ARG A 135 2.67 14.51 -1.28
N GLU A 136 2.21 15.59 -0.66
CA GLU A 136 2.89 16.15 0.51
C GLU A 136 2.89 15.17 1.68
N LYS A 137 1.77 14.51 1.92
CA LYS A 137 1.65 13.48 2.96
C LYS A 137 2.55 12.28 2.67
N GLU A 138 2.57 11.83 1.42
CA GLU A 138 3.45 10.74 0.98
C GLU A 138 4.92 11.09 1.22
N LYS A 139 5.34 12.31 0.87
CA LYS A 139 6.71 12.77 1.07
C LYS A 139 7.12 12.75 2.54
N ILE A 140 6.25 13.21 3.42
CA ILE A 140 6.52 13.22 4.87
C ILE A 140 6.73 11.79 5.38
N ALA A 141 5.83 10.87 5.02
CA ALA A 141 5.93 9.47 5.43
C ALA A 141 7.19 8.80 4.87
N LEU A 142 7.48 9.00 3.58
CA LEU A 142 8.65 8.43 2.93
C LEU A 142 9.96 8.97 3.54
N LYS A 143 9.99 10.24 3.91
CA LYS A 143 11.14 10.83 4.57
C LYS A 143 11.39 10.19 5.94
N GLU A 144 10.36 9.94 6.71
CA GLU A 144 10.49 9.26 8.02
C GLU A 144 11.03 7.84 7.88
N ILE A 145 10.66 7.14 6.82
CA ILE A 145 11.16 5.80 6.51
C ILE A 145 12.60 5.84 5.98
N GLY A 146 13.05 7.00 5.47
CA GLY A 146 14.39 7.16 4.92
C GLY A 146 14.54 6.72 3.46
N VAL A 147 13.45 6.59 2.73
CA VAL A 147 13.45 6.05 1.36
C VAL A 147 14.18 6.94 0.36
N PHE A 148 14.16 8.24 0.58
CA PHE A 148 14.84 9.19 -0.32
C PHE A 148 16.36 9.10 -0.31
N ARG A 149 16.93 8.33 0.61
CA ARG A 149 18.38 8.16 0.75
C ARG A 149 18.92 6.91 0.05
N THR A 150 18.03 6.14 -0.56
CA THR A 150 18.41 4.87 -1.19
C THR A 150 18.37 4.97 -2.71
#